data_d85ae0e10623ab4a600893e4cb696628
#
_entry.id   d85ae0e10623ab4a600893e4cb696628
#
_cell.length_a   1.000
_cell.length_b   1.000
_cell.length_c   1.000
_cell.angle_alpha   90.00
_cell.angle_beta   90.00
_cell.angle_gamma   90.00
#
_symmetry.space_group_name_H-M   'P 1'
#
loop_
_entity.id
_entity.type
_entity.pdbx_description
1 polymer ?
#
loop_
_entity_poly.entity_id
_entity_poly.type
_entity_poly.pdbx_seq_one_letter_code
_entity_poly.pdbx_strand_id
1 'polypeptide(L)'
;DFLIANSGSRRNLEVDFFGGEPLMNWQVVKDLVAYGREQEKLHNKKFRFTLTTNGVLLNDEVMEFCNREMGNVVLSVDGRKEVHDFMRPFRKGAGSYDLVIPKFQKFAESRNQDKYYVRGTFTHHNLDFSNDVLHLADLGFKQISVEPVVAADTEDYAIREEDIPQIKEEYDKLAKEMIAREKAGKGFNFFHFMIDLTGGPCVYKRLSGCGSGTEYLAVTPWGDLYPCHQFVGNEDFLMGNVWDGVKNTNLQDEFKCCNVYAKEKCRKCFARFYCSGGCAANSYNFHGTITDAYDLGCELQKKRIECAIMIKAAEAEN
;
A
#
# COMPACT_ATOMS: atom_id res chain seq x y z
N ASP A 1 -13.75 -15.94 11.71
CA ASP A 1 -14.51 -15.90 12.97
C ASP A 1 -14.06 -14.72 13.83
N PHE A 2 -12.76 -14.61 14.13
CA PHE A 2 -12.22 -13.49 14.93
C PHE A 2 -12.62 -12.12 14.35
N LEU A 3 -12.46 -11.91 13.04
CA LEU A 3 -12.81 -10.65 12.38
C LEU A 3 -14.31 -10.35 12.49
N ILE A 4 -15.17 -11.34 12.29
CA ILE A 4 -16.63 -11.19 12.45
C ILE A 4 -16.98 -10.82 13.89
N ALA A 5 -16.45 -11.56 14.87
CA ALA A 5 -16.72 -11.33 16.29
C ALA A 5 -16.31 -9.92 16.76
N ASN A 6 -15.23 -9.36 16.20
CA ASN A 6 -14.70 -8.05 16.56
C ASN A 6 -15.19 -6.91 15.65
N SER A 7 -16.00 -7.18 14.65
CA SER A 7 -16.46 -6.17 13.68
C SER A 7 -17.65 -5.32 14.16
N GLY A 8 -18.32 -5.69 15.25
CA GLY A 8 -19.50 -4.99 15.76
C GLY A 8 -20.58 -4.82 14.67
N SER A 9 -21.06 -3.59 14.51
CA SER A 9 -22.08 -3.25 13.50
C SER A 9 -21.52 -3.07 12.09
N ARG A 10 -20.22 -3.13 11.86
CA ARG A 10 -19.61 -2.98 10.53
C ARG A 10 -20.04 -4.13 9.62
N ARG A 11 -20.64 -3.78 8.50
CA ARG A 11 -21.07 -4.76 7.50
C ARG A 11 -19.95 -5.16 6.56
N ASN A 12 -19.12 -4.19 6.13
CA ASN A 12 -18.05 -4.42 5.18
C ASN A 12 -16.76 -4.73 5.93
N LEU A 13 -16.17 -5.87 5.61
CA LEU A 13 -14.93 -6.38 6.20
C LEU A 13 -13.90 -6.60 5.10
N GLU A 14 -12.63 -6.34 5.38
CA GLU A 14 -11.55 -6.53 4.42
C GLU A 14 -10.57 -7.59 4.91
N VAL A 15 -10.14 -8.45 4.00
CA VAL A 15 -9.08 -9.44 4.23
C VAL A 15 -8.08 -9.31 3.10
N ASP A 16 -6.84 -9.01 3.46
CA ASP A 16 -5.74 -8.85 2.52
C ASP A 16 -4.78 -10.04 2.63
N PHE A 17 -4.66 -10.81 1.56
CA PHE A 17 -3.67 -11.88 1.46
C PHE A 17 -2.33 -11.27 1.09
N PHE A 18 -1.49 -11.16 2.10
CA PHE A 18 -0.18 -10.54 2.07
C PHE A 18 0.86 -11.44 2.74
N GLY A 19 2.08 -11.04 2.80
CA GLY A 19 3.16 -11.78 3.42
C GLY A 19 4.19 -12.21 2.38
N GLY A 20 4.94 -13.30 2.54
CA GLY A 20 5.95 -13.71 1.58
C GLY A 20 5.44 -13.75 0.14
N GLU A 21 4.72 -14.80 -0.23
CA GLU A 21 4.00 -14.91 -1.52
C GLU A 21 2.74 -15.75 -1.30
N PRO A 22 1.54 -15.16 -1.33
CA PRO A 22 0.29 -15.88 -1.06
C PRO A 22 0.02 -17.02 -2.03
N LEU A 23 0.47 -16.93 -3.28
CA LEU A 23 0.26 -17.99 -4.27
C LEU A 23 1.06 -19.27 -3.96
N MET A 24 2.04 -19.23 -3.06
CA MET A 24 2.70 -20.43 -2.56
C MET A 24 1.80 -21.27 -1.65
N ASN A 25 0.78 -20.65 -1.05
CA ASN A 25 -0.22 -21.33 -0.22
C ASN A 25 -1.64 -21.11 -0.79
N TRP A 26 -1.75 -21.28 -2.11
CA TRP A 26 -2.95 -20.93 -2.88
C TRP A 26 -4.22 -21.66 -2.40
N GLN A 27 -4.08 -22.92 -1.95
CA GLN A 27 -5.25 -23.66 -1.45
C GLN A 27 -5.85 -22.99 -0.21
N VAL A 28 -5.02 -22.53 0.72
CA VAL A 28 -5.51 -21.81 1.92
C VAL A 28 -6.21 -20.50 1.54
N VAL A 29 -5.72 -19.78 0.54
CA VAL A 29 -6.40 -18.57 0.04
C VAL A 29 -7.79 -18.92 -0.48
N LYS A 30 -7.91 -19.96 -1.30
CA LYS A 30 -9.22 -20.44 -1.84
C LYS A 30 -10.16 -20.86 -0.72
N ASP A 31 -9.68 -21.63 0.25
CA ASP A 31 -10.49 -22.12 1.36
C ASP A 31 -11.00 -20.98 2.25
N LEU A 32 -10.14 -20.00 2.55
CA LEU A 32 -10.53 -18.82 3.33
C LEU A 32 -11.55 -17.94 2.60
N VAL A 33 -11.42 -17.77 1.28
CA VAL A 33 -12.41 -17.04 0.48
C VAL A 33 -13.75 -17.79 0.49
N ALA A 34 -13.75 -19.10 0.25
CA ALA A 34 -14.97 -19.92 0.28
C ALA A 34 -15.65 -19.83 1.65
N TYR A 35 -14.90 -20.02 2.73
CA TYR A 35 -15.41 -19.89 4.09
C TYR A 35 -15.98 -18.49 4.35
N GLY A 36 -15.29 -17.44 3.96
CA GLY A 36 -15.77 -16.07 4.11
C GLY A 36 -17.10 -15.83 3.39
N ARG A 37 -17.27 -16.36 2.16
CA ARG A 37 -18.52 -16.27 1.41
C ARG A 37 -19.70 -17.00 2.10
N GLU A 38 -19.43 -18.10 2.80
CA GLU A 38 -20.45 -18.78 3.62
C GLU A 38 -20.82 -17.94 4.84
N GLN A 39 -19.83 -17.40 5.54
CA GLN A 39 -20.02 -16.57 6.74
C GLN A 39 -20.76 -15.25 6.44
N GLU A 40 -20.61 -14.68 5.24
CA GLU A 40 -21.37 -13.49 4.80
C GLU A 40 -22.87 -13.70 4.95
N LYS A 41 -23.36 -14.88 4.59
CA LYS A 41 -24.80 -15.22 4.62
C LYS A 41 -25.32 -15.37 6.05
N LEU A 42 -24.49 -15.90 6.95
CA LEU A 42 -24.87 -16.20 8.34
C LEU A 42 -24.83 -14.95 9.23
N HIS A 43 -23.94 -14.01 8.96
CA HIS A 43 -23.66 -12.89 9.85
C HIS A 43 -24.01 -11.50 9.28
N ASN A 44 -24.68 -11.44 8.11
CA ASN A 44 -24.98 -10.17 7.41
C ASN A 44 -23.72 -9.29 7.22
N LYS A 45 -22.61 -9.93 6.87
CA LYS A 45 -21.33 -9.28 6.54
C LYS A 45 -21.08 -9.34 5.04
N LYS A 46 -20.12 -8.54 4.59
CA LYS A 46 -19.62 -8.57 3.21
C LYS A 46 -18.10 -8.46 3.24
N PHE A 47 -17.42 -9.50 2.77
CA PHE A 47 -15.97 -9.52 2.68
C PHE A 47 -15.49 -8.95 1.35
N ARG A 48 -14.51 -8.05 1.44
CA ARG A 48 -13.68 -7.67 0.33
C ARG A 48 -12.33 -8.34 0.51
N PHE A 49 -12.02 -9.25 -0.41
CA PHE A 49 -10.72 -9.90 -0.44
C PHE A 49 -9.78 -9.15 -1.35
N THR A 50 -8.52 -9.01 -0.95
CA THR A 50 -7.43 -8.45 -1.75
C THR A 50 -6.24 -9.38 -1.72
N LEU A 51 -5.37 -9.29 -2.73
CA LEU A 51 -4.20 -10.15 -2.88
C LEU A 51 -3.02 -9.32 -3.36
N THR A 52 -1.86 -9.49 -2.75
CA THR A 52 -0.59 -8.94 -3.23
C THR A 52 0.32 -10.08 -3.68
N THR A 53 0.81 -10.05 -4.92
CA THR A 53 1.66 -11.11 -5.47
C THR A 53 2.87 -10.57 -6.24
N ASN A 54 3.97 -11.31 -6.20
CA ASN A 54 5.14 -11.08 -7.06
C ASN A 54 4.93 -11.60 -8.51
N GLY A 55 3.82 -12.27 -8.79
CA GLY A 55 3.41 -12.73 -10.13
C GLY A 55 4.12 -13.97 -10.67
N VAL A 56 5.14 -14.48 -10.01
CA VAL A 56 5.88 -15.64 -10.51
C VAL A 56 4.96 -16.85 -10.72
N LEU A 57 4.07 -17.11 -9.76
CA LEU A 57 3.11 -18.22 -9.81
C LEU A 57 1.76 -17.85 -10.44
N LEU A 58 1.58 -16.62 -10.90
CA LEU A 58 0.35 -16.19 -11.55
C LEU A 58 0.15 -16.94 -12.87
N ASN A 59 -0.99 -17.61 -13.01
CA ASN A 59 -1.42 -18.36 -14.18
C ASN A 59 -2.90 -18.10 -14.46
N ASP A 60 -3.46 -18.70 -15.50
CA ASP A 60 -4.85 -18.45 -15.94
C ASP A 60 -5.89 -18.83 -14.89
N GLU A 61 -5.72 -19.96 -14.19
CA GLU A 61 -6.61 -20.38 -13.10
C GLU A 61 -6.66 -19.35 -11.97
N VAL A 62 -5.48 -18.86 -11.56
CA VAL A 62 -5.36 -17.84 -10.52
C VAL A 62 -5.98 -16.52 -10.98
N MET A 63 -5.76 -16.11 -12.24
CA MET A 63 -6.34 -14.91 -12.81
C MET A 63 -7.87 -14.97 -12.81
N GLU A 64 -8.47 -16.07 -13.26
CA GLU A 64 -9.91 -16.29 -13.28
C GLU A 64 -10.50 -16.24 -11.86
N PHE A 65 -9.86 -16.91 -10.91
CA PHE A 65 -10.29 -16.85 -9.51
C PHE A 65 -10.22 -15.42 -8.96
N CYS A 66 -9.11 -14.72 -9.18
CA CYS A 66 -8.95 -13.35 -8.72
C CYS A 66 -9.96 -12.39 -9.37
N ASN A 67 -10.28 -12.58 -10.64
CA ASN A 67 -11.30 -11.78 -11.33
C ASN A 67 -12.70 -11.95 -10.72
N ARG A 68 -13.00 -13.15 -10.25
CA ARG A 68 -14.32 -13.46 -9.63
C ARG A 68 -14.38 -13.03 -8.17
N GLU A 69 -13.34 -13.27 -7.39
CA GLU A 69 -13.39 -13.18 -5.93
C GLU A 69 -12.66 -11.98 -5.32
N MET A 70 -11.59 -11.48 -5.95
CA MET A 70 -10.76 -10.42 -5.38
C MET A 70 -11.27 -9.02 -5.77
N GLY A 71 -11.57 -8.22 -4.77
CA GLY A 71 -11.97 -6.83 -4.94
C GLY A 71 -10.83 -5.92 -5.44
N ASN A 72 -9.58 -6.32 -5.19
CA ASN A 72 -8.39 -5.69 -5.72
C ASN A 72 -7.22 -6.70 -5.75
N VAL A 73 -6.26 -6.49 -6.67
CA VAL A 73 -5.02 -7.27 -6.73
C VAL A 73 -3.84 -6.35 -6.94
N VAL A 74 -2.81 -6.52 -6.13
CA VAL A 74 -1.56 -5.76 -6.23
C VAL A 74 -0.50 -6.65 -6.89
N LEU A 75 0.07 -6.16 -7.98
CA LEU A 75 1.06 -6.82 -8.81
C LEU A 75 2.42 -6.16 -8.57
N SER A 76 3.36 -6.85 -7.95
CA SER A 76 4.62 -6.26 -7.51
C SER A 76 5.62 -6.11 -8.66
N VAL A 77 5.86 -4.88 -9.10
CA VAL A 77 6.89 -4.52 -10.09
C VAL A 77 7.43 -3.12 -9.80
N ASP A 78 8.76 -2.96 -9.80
CA ASP A 78 9.39 -1.72 -9.33
C ASP A 78 9.57 -0.66 -10.44
N GLY A 79 9.44 -1.04 -11.73
CA GLY A 79 9.57 -0.10 -12.84
C GLY A 79 10.25 -0.72 -14.06
N ARG A 80 11.26 -0.01 -14.58
CA ARG A 80 12.10 -0.48 -15.72
C ARG A 80 12.75 -1.82 -15.40
N LYS A 81 13.08 -2.57 -16.43
CA LYS A 81 13.64 -3.92 -16.31
C LYS A 81 14.87 -3.98 -15.40
N GLU A 82 15.82 -3.10 -15.62
CA GLU A 82 17.06 -3.03 -14.83
C GLU A 82 16.81 -2.74 -13.35
N VAL A 83 15.86 -1.87 -13.04
CA VAL A 83 15.46 -1.53 -11.67
C VAL A 83 14.79 -2.74 -11.00
N HIS A 84 13.81 -3.32 -11.67
CA HIS A 84 13.09 -4.47 -11.15
C HIS A 84 13.99 -5.68 -10.94
N ASP A 85 14.80 -6.03 -11.93
CA ASP A 85 15.66 -7.21 -11.88
C ASP A 85 16.79 -7.07 -10.85
N PHE A 86 17.23 -5.83 -10.57
CA PHE A 86 18.19 -5.56 -9.50
C PHE A 86 17.61 -5.82 -8.11
N MET A 87 16.39 -5.36 -7.84
CA MET A 87 15.75 -5.47 -6.52
C MET A 87 14.98 -6.78 -6.33
N ARG A 88 14.56 -7.46 -7.42
CA ARG A 88 13.76 -8.71 -7.39
C ARG A 88 14.34 -9.82 -8.25
N PRO A 89 15.63 -10.17 -8.05
CA PRO A 89 16.23 -11.29 -8.78
C PRO A 89 15.68 -12.63 -8.27
N PHE A 90 15.69 -13.63 -9.12
CA PHE A 90 15.58 -15.03 -8.65
C PHE A 90 16.79 -15.42 -7.81
N ARG A 91 16.64 -16.46 -6.96
CA ARG A 91 17.73 -16.97 -6.10
C ARG A 91 19.05 -17.26 -6.84
N LYS A 92 18.99 -17.54 -8.15
CA LYS A 92 20.16 -17.79 -9.00
C LYS A 92 20.67 -16.56 -9.73
N GLY A 93 20.18 -15.37 -9.38
CA GLY A 93 20.61 -14.08 -9.94
C GLY A 93 19.99 -13.69 -11.29
N ALA A 94 19.17 -14.54 -11.91
CA ALA A 94 18.42 -14.15 -13.12
C ALA A 94 17.31 -13.14 -12.76
N GLY A 95 17.03 -12.17 -13.64
CA GLY A 95 15.95 -11.24 -13.48
C GLY A 95 14.56 -11.88 -13.58
N SER A 96 13.57 -11.30 -12.93
CA SER A 96 12.18 -11.80 -12.94
C SER A 96 11.24 -10.99 -13.85
N TYR A 97 11.67 -9.83 -14.33
CA TYR A 97 10.87 -8.89 -15.12
C TYR A 97 10.22 -9.53 -16.36
N ASP A 98 11.01 -10.18 -17.21
CA ASP A 98 10.52 -10.77 -18.46
C ASP A 98 9.49 -11.90 -18.23
N LEU A 99 9.51 -12.52 -17.06
CA LEU A 99 8.52 -13.52 -16.68
C LEU A 99 7.20 -12.88 -16.22
N VAL A 100 7.27 -11.81 -15.43
CA VAL A 100 6.09 -11.30 -14.73
C VAL A 100 5.32 -10.26 -15.55
N ILE A 101 5.99 -9.41 -16.34
CA ILE A 101 5.33 -8.33 -17.11
C ILE A 101 4.25 -8.85 -18.06
N PRO A 102 4.48 -9.86 -18.91
CA PRO A 102 3.43 -10.35 -19.79
C PRO A 102 2.19 -10.88 -19.04
N LYS A 103 2.42 -11.50 -17.87
CA LYS A 103 1.33 -11.98 -17.01
C LYS A 103 0.53 -10.81 -16.42
N PHE A 104 1.23 -9.76 -15.97
CA PHE A 104 0.60 -8.57 -15.39
C PHE A 104 -0.22 -7.81 -16.43
N GLN A 105 0.29 -7.65 -17.65
CA GLN A 105 -0.45 -7.05 -18.76
C GLN A 105 -1.73 -7.84 -19.06
N LYS A 106 -1.62 -9.17 -19.23
CA LYS A 106 -2.77 -10.06 -19.44
C LYS A 106 -3.79 -9.92 -18.31
N PHE A 107 -3.34 -9.88 -17.06
CA PHE A 107 -4.22 -9.74 -15.90
C PHE A 107 -4.91 -8.37 -15.87
N ALA A 108 -4.19 -7.27 -16.08
CA ALA A 108 -4.75 -5.93 -16.12
C ALA A 108 -5.82 -5.77 -17.21
N GLU A 109 -5.55 -6.32 -18.40
CA GLU A 109 -6.51 -6.37 -19.51
C GLU A 109 -7.76 -7.18 -19.16
N SER A 110 -7.60 -8.36 -18.53
CA SER A 110 -8.71 -9.20 -18.12
C SER A 110 -9.64 -8.55 -17.08
N ARG A 111 -9.16 -7.50 -16.40
CA ARG A 111 -9.88 -6.67 -15.44
C ARG A 111 -10.37 -5.34 -16.04
N ASN A 112 -10.28 -5.14 -17.35
CA ASN A 112 -10.59 -3.87 -18.01
C ASN A 112 -9.85 -2.67 -17.38
N GLN A 113 -8.60 -2.85 -17.00
CA GLN A 113 -7.74 -1.84 -16.38
C GLN A 113 -8.28 -1.27 -15.04
N ASP A 114 -9.09 -2.03 -14.30
CA ASP A 114 -9.68 -1.64 -13.03
C ASP A 114 -9.40 -2.66 -11.91
N LYS A 115 -9.49 -2.22 -10.66
CA LYS A 115 -9.37 -3.05 -9.46
C LYS A 115 -8.06 -3.85 -9.37
N TYR A 116 -6.99 -3.27 -9.81
CA TYR A 116 -5.63 -3.73 -9.62
C TYR A 116 -4.70 -2.54 -9.42
N TYR A 117 -3.50 -2.78 -8.95
CA TYR A 117 -2.37 -1.87 -9.01
C TYR A 117 -1.12 -2.63 -9.40
N VAL A 118 -0.33 -2.09 -10.34
CA VAL A 118 1.10 -2.40 -10.37
C VAL A 118 1.77 -1.56 -9.29
N ARG A 119 2.48 -2.22 -8.37
CA ARG A 119 3.09 -1.54 -7.22
C ARG A 119 4.56 -1.84 -7.14
N GLY A 120 5.35 -0.78 -7.12
CA GLY A 120 6.78 -0.81 -6.98
C GLY A 120 7.30 0.02 -5.83
N THR A 121 8.61 -0.09 -5.65
CA THR A 121 9.36 0.68 -4.66
C THR A 121 10.57 1.31 -5.33
N PHE A 122 10.76 2.62 -5.16
CA PHE A 122 12.01 3.27 -5.57
C PHE A 122 12.95 3.43 -4.39
N THR A 123 14.23 3.47 -4.67
CA THR A 123 15.32 3.46 -3.70
C THR A 123 16.33 4.57 -4.02
N HIS A 124 17.38 4.70 -3.21
CA HIS A 124 18.52 5.55 -3.52
C HIS A 124 19.15 5.25 -4.89
N HIS A 125 19.04 4.00 -5.38
CA HIS A 125 19.62 3.59 -6.66
C HIS A 125 18.82 4.04 -7.90
N ASN A 126 17.56 4.43 -7.74
CA ASN A 126 16.69 4.89 -8.84
C ASN A 126 15.85 6.10 -8.44
N LEU A 127 16.53 7.17 -8.02
CA LEU A 127 15.87 8.43 -7.65
C LEU A 127 15.08 9.05 -8.81
N ASP A 128 15.40 8.69 -10.05
CA ASP A 128 14.68 9.05 -11.27
C ASP A 128 13.37 8.24 -11.48
N PHE A 129 12.73 7.84 -10.39
CA PHE A 129 11.57 6.95 -10.33
C PHE A 129 10.38 7.39 -11.20
N SER A 130 10.30 8.67 -11.58
CA SER A 130 9.28 9.12 -12.52
C SER A 130 9.39 8.37 -13.85
N ASN A 131 10.61 8.02 -14.29
CA ASN A 131 10.84 7.22 -15.50
C ASN A 131 10.31 5.79 -15.31
N ASP A 132 10.37 5.22 -14.12
CA ASP A 132 9.81 3.91 -13.80
C ASP A 132 8.29 3.91 -13.88
N VAL A 133 7.65 4.95 -13.31
CA VAL A 133 6.19 5.14 -13.40
C VAL A 133 5.75 5.31 -14.85
N LEU A 134 6.44 6.15 -15.63
CA LEU A 134 6.13 6.41 -17.03
C LEU A 134 6.34 5.16 -17.89
N HIS A 135 7.39 4.38 -17.61
CA HIS A 135 7.62 3.09 -18.27
C HIS A 135 6.45 2.12 -18.06
N LEU A 136 5.96 2.01 -16.81
CA LEU A 136 4.79 1.17 -16.52
C LEU A 136 3.53 1.68 -17.23
N ALA A 137 3.33 3.00 -17.31
CA ALA A 137 2.23 3.58 -18.07
C ALA A 137 2.34 3.30 -19.59
N ASP A 138 3.56 3.34 -20.15
CA ASP A 138 3.82 3.03 -21.55
C ASP A 138 3.62 1.54 -21.89
N LEU A 139 3.77 0.64 -20.91
CA LEU A 139 3.38 -0.76 -21.02
C LEU A 139 1.86 -0.99 -21.00
N GLY A 140 1.06 0.06 -20.82
CA GLY A 140 -0.39 0.01 -20.86
C GLY A 140 -1.07 -0.10 -19.49
N PHE A 141 -0.32 -0.11 -18.39
CA PHE A 141 -0.93 -0.11 -17.05
C PHE A 141 -1.59 1.23 -16.73
N LYS A 142 -2.83 1.16 -16.24
CA LYS A 142 -3.63 2.36 -15.86
C LYS A 142 -3.65 2.63 -14.37
N GLN A 143 -3.28 1.69 -13.53
CA GLN A 143 -3.29 1.81 -12.08
C GLN A 143 -1.89 1.56 -11.54
N ILE A 144 -1.17 2.62 -11.16
CA ILE A 144 0.26 2.57 -10.82
C ILE A 144 0.50 3.15 -9.43
N SER A 145 1.32 2.45 -8.63
CA SER A 145 1.77 2.91 -7.32
C SER A 145 3.26 2.62 -7.18
N VAL A 146 4.08 3.65 -7.03
CA VAL A 146 5.52 3.51 -6.76
C VAL A 146 5.85 4.33 -5.52
N GLU A 147 6.33 3.64 -4.48
CA GLU A 147 6.59 4.22 -3.16
C GLU A 147 8.08 4.34 -2.87
N PRO A 148 8.50 5.30 -2.03
CA PRO A 148 9.87 5.31 -1.52
C PRO A 148 10.10 4.11 -0.61
N VAL A 149 11.29 3.52 -0.69
CA VAL A 149 11.71 2.54 0.29
C VAL A 149 11.81 3.19 1.67
N VAL A 150 11.42 2.45 2.69
CA VAL A 150 11.67 2.80 4.09
C VAL A 150 12.60 1.75 4.66
N ALA A 151 13.85 2.12 4.85
CA ALA A 151 14.92 1.24 5.30
C ALA A 151 15.83 1.98 6.30
N ALA A 152 16.58 1.24 7.09
CA ALA A 152 17.57 1.83 7.97
C ALA A 152 18.69 2.51 7.14
N ASP A 153 19.25 3.60 7.66
CA ASP A 153 20.28 4.39 6.97
C ASP A 153 21.58 3.59 6.68
N THR A 154 21.72 2.42 7.33
CA THR A 154 22.82 1.48 7.10
C THR A 154 22.71 0.72 5.79
N GLU A 155 21.51 0.66 5.21
CA GLU A 155 21.27 -0.01 3.94
C GLU A 155 21.70 0.90 2.78
N ASP A 156 22.38 0.33 1.78
CA ASP A 156 22.91 1.08 0.64
C ASP A 156 21.80 1.62 -0.29
N TYR A 157 20.64 0.99 -0.28
CA TYR A 157 19.46 1.40 -1.04
C TYR A 157 18.53 2.37 -0.28
N ALA A 158 18.85 2.71 0.99
CA ALA A 158 18.01 3.60 1.80
C ALA A 158 17.99 5.01 1.21
N ILE A 159 16.80 5.63 1.20
CA ILE A 159 16.63 7.04 0.85
C ILE A 159 17.08 7.90 2.02
N ARG A 160 17.88 8.93 1.72
CA ARG A 160 18.50 9.84 2.69
C ARG A 160 17.96 11.27 2.53
N GLU A 161 18.27 12.14 3.50
CA GLU A 161 17.86 13.55 3.43
C GLU A 161 18.39 14.27 2.20
N GLU A 162 19.61 13.93 1.76
CA GLU A 162 20.25 14.49 0.56
C GLU A 162 19.52 14.15 -0.75
N ASP A 163 18.71 13.09 -0.77
CA ASP A 163 17.94 12.64 -1.93
C ASP A 163 16.62 13.43 -2.08
N ILE A 164 16.13 14.06 -1.00
CA ILE A 164 14.81 14.73 -0.96
C ILE A 164 14.64 15.77 -2.07
N PRO A 165 15.62 16.66 -2.35
CA PRO A 165 15.47 17.64 -3.42
C PRO A 165 15.19 16.98 -4.78
N GLN A 166 15.98 15.98 -5.15
CA GLN A 166 15.81 15.26 -6.42
C GLN A 166 14.48 14.53 -6.48
N ILE A 167 14.06 13.85 -5.40
CA ILE A 167 12.77 13.17 -5.35
C ILE A 167 11.61 14.16 -5.53
N LYS A 168 11.70 15.36 -4.94
CA LYS A 168 10.70 16.41 -5.12
C LYS A 168 10.63 16.88 -6.57
N GLU A 169 11.75 17.05 -7.25
CA GLU A 169 11.80 17.40 -8.68
C GLU A 169 11.18 16.29 -9.55
N GLU A 170 11.44 15.03 -9.24
CA GLU A 170 10.85 13.90 -9.94
C GLU A 170 9.33 13.80 -9.75
N TYR A 171 8.79 14.15 -8.56
CA TYR A 171 7.34 14.29 -8.39
C TYR A 171 6.76 15.42 -9.24
N ASP A 172 7.43 16.57 -9.35
CA ASP A 172 7.00 17.68 -10.22
C ASP A 172 7.01 17.29 -11.70
N LYS A 173 8.05 16.60 -12.14
CA LYS A 173 8.19 16.06 -13.50
C LYS A 173 7.06 15.08 -13.80
N LEU A 174 6.81 14.13 -12.90
CA LEU A 174 5.73 13.16 -13.06
C LEU A 174 4.36 13.83 -13.15
N ALA A 175 4.07 14.79 -12.29
CA ALA A 175 2.78 15.49 -12.29
C ALA A 175 2.56 16.29 -13.58
N LYS A 176 3.59 16.97 -14.10
CA LYS A 176 3.53 17.68 -15.39
C LYS A 176 3.28 16.72 -16.55
N GLU A 177 3.98 15.57 -16.55
CA GLU A 177 3.80 14.56 -17.59
C GLU A 177 2.41 13.91 -17.52
N MET A 178 1.86 13.67 -16.33
CA MET A 178 0.49 13.18 -16.17
C MET A 178 -0.53 14.15 -16.75
N ILE A 179 -0.39 15.46 -16.50
CA ILE A 179 -1.27 16.49 -17.08
C ILE A 179 -1.18 16.49 -18.62
N ALA A 180 0.03 16.38 -19.16
CA ALA A 180 0.23 16.34 -20.61
C ALA A 180 -0.38 15.07 -21.24
N ARG A 181 -0.20 13.91 -20.62
CA ARG A 181 -0.76 12.63 -21.07
C ARG A 181 -2.29 12.61 -20.97
N GLU A 182 -2.87 13.19 -19.92
CA GLU A 182 -4.34 13.31 -19.78
C GLU A 182 -4.92 14.10 -20.95
N LYS A 183 -4.35 15.27 -21.28
CA LYS A 183 -4.76 16.09 -22.43
C LYS A 183 -4.61 15.36 -23.78
N ALA A 184 -3.67 14.43 -23.87
CA ALA A 184 -3.44 13.61 -25.06
C ALA A 184 -4.29 12.32 -25.10
N GLY A 185 -5.20 12.09 -24.15
CA GLY A 185 -6.01 10.87 -24.04
C GLY A 185 -5.21 9.62 -23.67
N LYS A 186 -4.03 9.78 -23.07
CA LYS A 186 -3.13 8.72 -22.59
C LYS A 186 -3.00 8.68 -21.07
N GLY A 187 -3.99 9.20 -20.37
CA GLY A 187 -4.01 9.28 -18.92
C GLY A 187 -3.87 7.94 -18.21
N PHE A 188 -3.33 7.98 -17.01
CA PHE A 188 -3.23 6.88 -16.06
C PHE A 188 -3.36 7.40 -14.63
N ASN A 189 -3.68 6.52 -13.68
CA ASN A 189 -3.77 6.87 -12.27
C ASN A 189 -2.44 6.57 -11.57
N PHE A 190 -1.88 7.58 -10.90
CA PHE A 190 -0.79 7.40 -9.96
C PHE A 190 -1.33 7.52 -8.54
N PHE A 191 -1.35 6.41 -7.81
CA PHE A 191 -2.03 6.27 -6.50
C PHE A 191 -1.70 7.40 -5.52
N HIS A 192 -0.46 7.84 -5.48
CA HIS A 192 0.00 8.84 -4.52
C HIS A 192 -0.44 10.27 -4.84
N PHE A 193 -0.97 10.52 -6.03
CA PHE A 193 -1.58 11.80 -6.41
C PHE A 193 -3.11 11.75 -6.40
N MET A 194 -3.71 10.58 -6.18
CA MET A 194 -5.16 10.41 -6.06
C MET A 194 -5.65 10.85 -4.67
N ILE A 195 -5.46 12.12 -4.35
CA ILE A 195 -5.89 12.71 -3.09
C ILE A 195 -7.23 13.40 -3.30
N ASP A 196 -8.26 12.97 -2.55
CA ASP A 196 -9.56 13.66 -2.58
C ASP A 196 -9.45 15.02 -1.87
N LEU A 197 -9.32 16.06 -2.67
CA LEU A 197 -9.23 17.44 -2.19
C LEU A 197 -10.61 18.08 -1.92
N THR A 198 -11.70 17.42 -2.32
CA THR A 198 -13.08 17.96 -2.20
C THR A 198 -13.80 17.44 -0.97
N GLY A 199 -13.87 16.16 -0.75
CA GLY A 199 -14.56 15.52 0.37
C GLY A 199 -13.62 14.85 1.37
N GLY A 200 -12.57 14.20 0.86
CA GLY A 200 -11.62 13.40 1.62
C GLY A 200 -12.26 12.17 2.28
N PRO A 201 -11.48 11.35 2.96
CA PRO A 201 -11.98 10.21 3.72
C PRO A 201 -12.78 10.66 4.94
N CYS A 202 -13.48 9.74 5.59
CA CYS A 202 -14.21 10.02 6.83
C CYS A 202 -13.28 10.61 7.92
N VAL A 203 -13.84 11.35 8.85
CA VAL A 203 -13.07 12.06 9.90
C VAL A 203 -12.13 11.13 10.64
N TYR A 204 -12.56 9.90 10.96
CA TYR A 204 -11.73 8.92 11.65
C TYR A 204 -10.45 8.59 10.86
N LYS A 205 -10.57 8.28 9.56
CA LYS A 205 -9.41 8.02 8.70
C LYS A 205 -8.50 9.24 8.54
N ARG A 206 -9.04 10.44 8.52
CA ARG A 206 -8.24 11.69 8.49
C ARG A 206 -7.41 11.89 9.75
N LEU A 207 -7.88 11.38 10.88
CA LEU A 207 -7.20 11.54 12.17
C LEU A 207 -6.18 10.42 12.42
N SER A 208 -6.53 9.16 12.13
CA SER A 208 -5.79 7.97 12.58
C SER A 208 -5.16 7.16 11.44
N GLY A 209 -5.34 7.56 10.17
CA GLY A 209 -4.73 6.90 9.02
C GLY A 209 -5.29 5.50 8.76
N CYS A 210 -4.41 4.51 8.60
CA CYS A 210 -4.77 3.13 8.25
C CYS A 210 -5.45 2.36 9.39
N GLY A 211 -5.43 2.89 10.63
CA GLY A 211 -6.04 2.26 11.79
C GLY A 211 -5.25 1.05 12.32
N SER A 212 -3.92 1.00 12.11
CA SER A 212 -3.06 -0.04 12.66
C SER A 212 -3.29 -0.20 14.17
N GLY A 213 -3.31 -1.45 14.64
CA GLY A 213 -3.55 -1.80 16.04
C GLY A 213 -5.01 -1.69 16.50
N THR A 214 -5.91 -1.10 15.69
CA THR A 214 -7.32 -0.91 16.05
C THR A 214 -8.29 -1.40 14.99
N GLU A 215 -8.31 -0.76 13.82
CA GLU A 215 -9.17 -1.10 12.68
C GLU A 215 -8.50 -2.11 11.73
N TYR A 216 -7.19 -2.18 11.76
CA TYR A 216 -6.34 -3.04 10.97
C TYR A 216 -5.40 -3.81 11.90
N LEU A 217 -5.32 -5.14 11.70
CA LEU A 217 -4.41 -6.04 12.39
C LEU A 217 -3.75 -6.96 11.36
N ALA A 218 -2.48 -7.31 11.58
CA ALA A 218 -1.82 -8.40 10.87
C ALA A 218 -2.02 -9.70 11.64
N VAL A 219 -2.25 -10.79 10.91
CA VAL A 219 -2.38 -12.14 11.44
C VAL A 219 -1.26 -12.99 10.87
N THR A 220 -0.47 -13.62 11.75
CA THR A 220 0.59 -14.54 11.35
C THR A 220 0.02 -15.91 10.92
N PRO A 221 0.79 -16.77 10.23
CA PRO A 221 0.37 -18.14 9.94
C PRO A 221 0.04 -18.98 11.19
N TRP A 222 0.55 -18.58 12.35
CA TRP A 222 0.30 -19.23 13.65
C TRP A 222 -0.84 -18.59 14.44
N GLY A 223 -1.54 -17.60 13.84
CA GLY A 223 -2.68 -16.94 14.46
C GLY A 223 -2.35 -15.78 15.38
N ASP A 224 -1.10 -15.37 15.52
CA ASP A 224 -0.72 -14.23 16.35
C ASP A 224 -1.17 -12.92 15.72
N LEU A 225 -1.56 -11.96 16.58
CA LEU A 225 -2.04 -10.65 16.19
C LEU A 225 -0.99 -9.57 16.44
N TYR A 226 -0.73 -8.76 15.41
CA TYR A 226 0.14 -7.59 15.49
C TYR A 226 -0.58 -6.34 14.96
N PRO A 227 -0.16 -5.11 15.36
CA PRO A 227 -0.79 -3.87 14.89
C PRO A 227 -0.80 -3.72 13.37
N CYS A 228 0.26 -4.14 12.70
CA CYS A 228 0.35 -4.27 11.23
C CYS A 228 1.50 -5.22 10.85
N HIS A 229 1.61 -5.51 9.55
CA HIS A 229 2.64 -6.42 9.03
C HIS A 229 4.09 -5.99 9.33
N GLN A 230 4.35 -4.67 9.47
CA GLN A 230 5.69 -4.17 9.78
C GLN A 230 6.14 -4.43 11.23
N PHE A 231 5.21 -4.75 12.12
CA PHE A 231 5.52 -5.12 13.51
C PHE A 231 5.59 -6.63 13.73
N VAL A 232 5.28 -7.45 12.73
CA VAL A 232 5.31 -8.91 12.86
C VAL A 232 6.71 -9.39 13.23
N GLY A 233 6.78 -10.20 14.31
CA GLY A 233 8.05 -10.72 14.84
C GLY A 233 8.71 -9.85 15.91
N ASN A 234 8.20 -8.65 16.17
CA ASN A 234 8.61 -7.86 17.33
C ASN A 234 7.71 -8.18 18.53
N GLU A 235 8.25 -8.86 19.54
CA GLU A 235 7.51 -9.34 20.70
C GLU A 235 6.83 -8.21 21.50
N ASP A 236 7.42 -7.01 21.51
CA ASP A 236 6.85 -5.84 22.19
C ASP A 236 5.50 -5.41 21.56
N PHE A 237 5.25 -5.80 20.31
CA PHE A 237 4.03 -5.49 19.58
C PHE A 237 3.08 -6.69 19.44
N LEU A 238 3.32 -7.79 20.14
CA LEU A 238 2.38 -8.91 20.16
C LEU A 238 1.11 -8.49 20.90
N MET A 239 -0.04 -8.52 20.20
CA MET A 239 -1.33 -8.08 20.74
C MET A 239 -2.17 -9.21 21.31
N GLY A 240 -1.87 -10.46 20.96
CA GLY A 240 -2.64 -11.66 21.30
C GLY A 240 -2.73 -12.61 20.13
N ASN A 241 -3.82 -13.34 20.00
CA ASN A 241 -4.03 -14.31 18.92
C ASN A 241 -5.51 -14.39 18.50
N VAL A 242 -5.78 -15.05 17.37
CA VAL A 242 -7.14 -15.13 16.80
C VAL A 242 -8.13 -15.97 17.63
N TRP A 243 -7.64 -16.82 18.53
CA TRP A 243 -8.49 -17.66 19.38
C TRP A 243 -8.89 -16.97 20.68
N ASP A 244 -7.92 -16.33 21.33
CA ASP A 244 -8.09 -15.63 22.61
C ASP A 244 -8.44 -14.15 22.46
N GLY A 245 -8.27 -13.60 21.26
CA GLY A 245 -8.47 -12.19 20.96
C GLY A 245 -7.27 -11.31 21.34
N VAL A 246 -7.50 -10.00 21.32
CA VAL A 246 -6.51 -9.01 21.76
C VAL A 246 -6.39 -9.06 23.28
N LYS A 247 -5.18 -9.36 23.76
CA LYS A 247 -4.84 -9.42 25.20
C LYS A 247 -4.08 -8.18 25.66
N ASN A 248 -3.21 -7.64 24.83
CA ASN A 248 -2.46 -6.43 25.15
C ASN A 248 -3.30 -5.18 24.82
N THR A 249 -4.26 -4.90 25.71
CA THR A 249 -5.17 -3.76 25.59
C THR A 249 -4.45 -2.42 25.77
N ASN A 250 -3.37 -2.36 26.56
CA ASN A 250 -2.57 -1.15 26.73
C ASN A 250 -1.93 -0.73 25.40
N LEU A 251 -1.35 -1.69 24.68
CA LEU A 251 -0.80 -1.44 23.35
C LEU A 251 -1.89 -1.00 22.36
N GLN A 252 -3.08 -1.65 22.39
CA GLN A 252 -4.21 -1.25 21.57
C GLN A 252 -4.66 0.19 21.86
N ASP A 253 -4.71 0.59 23.11
CA ASP A 253 -5.07 1.95 23.51
C ASP A 253 -4.00 2.97 23.10
N GLU A 254 -2.72 2.61 23.13
CA GLU A 254 -1.64 3.44 22.59
C GLU A 254 -1.85 3.73 21.10
N PHE A 255 -2.11 2.70 20.28
CA PHE A 255 -2.43 2.87 18.86
C PHE A 255 -3.70 3.67 18.64
N LYS A 256 -4.73 3.48 19.44
CA LYS A 256 -5.98 4.24 19.38
C LYS A 256 -5.79 5.72 19.67
N CYS A 257 -4.88 6.04 20.58
CA CYS A 257 -4.52 7.41 20.92
C CYS A 257 -3.55 8.04 19.89
N CYS A 258 -2.89 7.24 19.04
CA CYS A 258 -1.95 7.71 18.04
C CYS A 258 -2.69 8.35 16.86
N ASN A 259 -2.90 9.67 16.91
CA ASN A 259 -3.58 10.45 15.89
C ASN A 259 -2.85 11.77 15.59
N VAL A 260 -3.32 12.53 14.61
CA VAL A 260 -2.67 13.78 14.16
C VAL A 260 -2.55 14.85 15.26
N TYR A 261 -3.35 14.78 16.33
CA TYR A 261 -3.27 15.71 17.45
C TYR A 261 -2.31 15.22 18.56
N ALA A 262 -2.05 13.91 18.62
CA ALA A 262 -1.05 13.36 19.54
C ALA A 262 0.38 13.69 19.07
N LYS A 263 0.57 13.85 17.75
CA LYS A 263 1.87 14.14 17.12
C LYS A 263 2.10 15.65 17.03
N GLU A 264 3.12 16.15 17.74
CA GLU A 264 3.39 17.60 17.80
C GLU A 264 3.61 18.23 16.43
N LYS A 265 4.45 17.62 15.58
CA LYS A 265 4.72 18.08 14.22
C LYS A 265 3.45 18.15 13.35
N CYS A 266 2.48 17.25 13.59
CA CYS A 266 1.24 17.20 12.81
C CYS A 266 0.25 18.29 13.18
N ARG A 267 0.21 18.78 14.42
CA ARG A 267 -0.78 19.76 14.90
C ARG A 267 -0.85 21.02 14.05
N LYS A 268 0.29 21.48 13.51
CA LYS A 268 0.41 22.72 12.70
C LYS A 268 0.64 22.42 11.21
N CYS A 269 0.67 21.15 10.80
CA CYS A 269 0.94 20.75 9.42
C CYS A 269 -0.29 20.96 8.54
N PHE A 270 -0.15 21.63 7.38
CA PHE A 270 -1.24 21.79 6.43
C PHE A 270 -1.73 20.46 5.86
N ALA A 271 -0.83 19.48 5.75
CA ALA A 271 -1.09 18.17 5.16
C ALA A 271 -1.81 17.19 6.12
N ARG A 272 -1.98 17.53 7.41
CA ARG A 272 -2.37 16.56 8.44
C ARG A 272 -3.61 15.73 8.15
N PHE A 273 -4.63 16.34 7.53
CA PHE A 273 -5.90 15.65 7.25
C PHE A 273 -5.91 14.87 5.93
N TYR A 274 -4.87 15.01 5.14
CA TYR A 274 -4.63 14.22 3.93
C TYR A 274 -3.60 13.12 4.18
N CYS A 275 -2.57 13.42 4.98
CA CYS A 275 -1.53 12.49 5.42
C CYS A 275 -1.99 11.57 6.57
N SER A 276 -2.93 12.05 7.42
CA SER A 276 -3.46 11.32 8.57
C SER A 276 -2.39 10.93 9.62
N GLY A 277 -1.30 11.72 9.73
CA GLY A 277 -0.24 11.51 10.71
C GLY A 277 0.87 10.53 10.30
N GLY A 278 0.87 10.05 9.05
CA GLY A 278 1.89 9.14 8.53
C GLY A 278 1.78 7.72 9.06
N CYS A 279 2.84 6.94 8.89
CA CYS A 279 2.92 5.55 9.30
C CYS A 279 3.44 5.40 10.73
N ALA A 280 2.72 4.68 11.59
CA ALA A 280 3.13 4.42 12.98
C ALA A 280 4.40 3.56 13.04
N ALA A 281 4.53 2.56 12.14
CA ALA A 281 5.72 1.72 12.09
C ALA A 281 6.96 2.50 11.66
N ASN A 282 6.84 3.37 10.66
CA ASN A 282 7.96 4.22 10.26
C ASN A 282 8.35 5.18 11.39
N SER A 283 7.38 5.76 12.09
CA SER A 283 7.65 6.57 13.28
C SER A 283 8.45 5.79 14.33
N TYR A 284 8.01 4.58 14.65
CA TYR A 284 8.68 3.73 15.62
C TYR A 284 10.11 3.34 15.18
N ASN A 285 10.28 2.94 13.93
CA ASN A 285 11.58 2.50 13.41
C ASN A 285 12.64 3.61 13.43
N PHE A 286 12.24 4.88 13.26
CA PHE A 286 13.18 6.02 13.22
C PHE A 286 13.27 6.80 14.54
N HIS A 287 12.24 6.76 15.38
CA HIS A 287 12.17 7.57 16.60
C HIS A 287 11.94 6.77 17.88
N GLY A 288 11.76 5.44 17.78
CA GLY A 288 11.49 4.57 18.94
C GLY A 288 10.08 4.75 19.54
N THR A 289 9.20 5.52 18.88
CA THR A 289 7.83 5.75 19.33
C THR A 289 6.87 5.86 18.14
N ILE A 290 5.62 5.42 18.31
CA ILE A 290 4.58 5.56 17.30
C ILE A 290 3.99 6.98 17.24
N THR A 291 4.23 7.82 18.25
CA THR A 291 3.64 9.15 18.40
C THR A 291 4.48 10.29 17.84
N ASP A 292 5.58 10.00 17.18
CA ASP A 292 6.33 10.98 16.38
C ASP A 292 5.97 10.85 14.89
N ALA A 293 6.64 11.61 14.03
CA ALA A 293 6.44 11.60 12.59
C ALA A 293 7.77 11.38 11.87
N TYR A 294 7.80 10.43 10.95
CA TYR A 294 8.96 10.15 10.10
C TYR A 294 9.22 11.32 9.16
N ASP A 295 10.31 12.06 9.39
CA ASP A 295 10.56 13.37 8.79
C ASP A 295 10.67 13.33 7.26
N LEU A 296 11.44 12.40 6.72
CA LEU A 296 11.56 12.21 5.27
C LEU A 296 10.17 11.94 4.65
N GLY A 297 9.39 11.05 5.25
CA GLY A 297 8.02 10.77 4.82
C GLY A 297 7.11 12.00 4.87
N CYS A 298 7.30 12.90 5.84
CA CYS A 298 6.57 14.17 5.93
C CYS A 298 6.86 15.08 4.74
N GLU A 299 8.13 15.22 4.35
CA GLU A 299 8.54 16.06 3.23
C GLU A 299 8.01 15.53 1.89
N LEU A 300 8.08 14.22 1.69
CA LEU A 300 7.57 13.59 0.47
C LEU A 300 6.04 13.67 0.39
N GLN A 301 5.34 13.49 1.51
CA GLN A 301 3.88 13.56 1.52
C GLN A 301 3.35 14.98 1.26
N LYS A 302 4.01 16.01 1.79
CA LYS A 302 3.70 17.41 1.46
C LYS A 302 3.80 17.65 -0.04
N LYS A 303 4.91 17.17 -0.64
CA LYS A 303 5.13 17.30 -2.09
C LYS A 303 4.09 16.59 -2.93
N ARG A 304 3.68 15.39 -2.55
CA ARG A 304 2.60 14.64 -3.21
C ARG A 304 1.28 15.42 -3.20
N ILE A 305 0.95 16.08 -2.08
CA ILE A 305 -0.26 16.91 -1.97
C ILE A 305 -0.15 18.14 -2.88
N GLU A 306 1.00 18.81 -2.93
CA GLU A 306 1.25 19.93 -3.87
C GLU A 306 1.02 19.50 -5.33
N CYS A 307 1.58 18.34 -5.72
CA CYS A 307 1.38 17.77 -7.06
C CYS A 307 -0.09 17.42 -7.34
N ALA A 308 -0.81 16.85 -6.35
CA ALA A 308 -2.23 16.58 -6.50
C ALA A 308 -3.06 17.88 -6.70
N ILE A 309 -2.73 18.94 -5.97
CA ILE A 309 -3.36 20.28 -6.15
C ILE A 309 -3.05 20.81 -7.56
N MET A 310 -1.80 20.73 -8.02
CA MET A 310 -1.40 21.16 -9.36
C MET A 310 -2.19 20.43 -10.46
N ILE A 311 -2.34 19.10 -10.35
CA ILE A 311 -3.11 18.30 -11.30
C ILE A 311 -4.57 18.74 -11.30
N LYS A 312 -5.20 18.90 -10.13
CA LYS A 312 -6.59 19.34 -10.00
C LYS A 312 -6.82 20.74 -10.54
N ALA A 313 -5.89 21.67 -10.34
CA ALA A 313 -5.95 23.02 -10.92
C ALA A 313 -5.93 22.96 -12.46
N ALA A 314 -5.03 22.15 -13.03
CA ALA A 314 -4.94 21.98 -14.48
C ALA A 314 -6.18 21.29 -15.09
N GLU A 315 -6.84 20.38 -14.36
CA GLU A 315 -8.10 19.76 -14.77
C GLU A 315 -9.27 20.78 -14.78
N ALA A 316 -9.28 21.73 -13.84
CA ALA A 316 -10.33 22.74 -13.73
C ALA A 316 -10.25 23.82 -14.81
N GLU A 317 -9.11 23.99 -15.46
CA GLU A 317 -8.90 24.97 -16.55
C GLU A 317 -9.33 24.43 -17.93
N ASN A 318 -9.66 23.13 -18.03
CA ASN A 318 -10.10 22.47 -19.26
C ASN A 318 -11.62 22.21 -19.22
#